data_5aefc13f83cb1bbf8040e9fc55a6d970
#
_entry.id   5aefc13f83cb1bbf8040e9fc55a6d970
#
_cell.length_a   1.000
_cell.length_b   1.000
_cell.length_c   1.000
_cell.angle_alpha   90.00
_cell.angle_beta   90.00
_cell.angle_gamma   90.00
#
_symmetry.space_group_name_H-M   'P 1'
#
loop_
_entity.id
_entity.type
_entity.pdbx_description
1 polymer ?
#
loop_
_entity_poly.entity_id
_entity_poly.type
_entity_poly.pdbx_seq_one_letter_code
_entity_poly.pdbx_strand_id
1 'polypeptide(L)'
;MKLTLDANVWVGALDIDDPISETCRTCLLKAAEKSARLYSPLLLSVEVAATIGRKTRDARQGLLAAQWVRDFTGHVWQSLSEECAQVAERFAATHFLRGADAVYVAVAHLSEAVLLTYDTEVIERASKVVRVMTPEAWLTGV
;
A
#
# COMPACT_ATOMS: atom_id res chain seq x y z
N MET A 1 14.52 2.52 7.27
CA MET A 1 13.14 3.00 7.13
C MET A 1 12.29 1.88 6.56
N LYS A 2 11.14 1.63 7.18
CA LYS A 2 10.21 0.56 6.80
C LYS A 2 8.85 1.16 6.48
N LEU A 3 8.34 0.88 5.30
CA LEU A 3 7.06 1.39 4.82
C LEU A 3 6.18 0.26 4.31
N THR A 4 4.88 0.43 4.43
CA THR A 4 3.87 -0.33 3.71
C THR A 4 3.01 0.69 2.97
N LEU A 5 2.90 0.57 1.65
CA LEU A 5 2.11 1.49 0.83
C LEU A 5 0.85 0.77 0.36
N ASP A 6 -0.29 1.37 0.65
CA ASP A 6 -1.59 0.88 0.19
C ASP A 6 -1.68 0.96 -1.34
N ALA A 7 -2.50 0.12 -1.95
CA ALA A 7 -2.70 0.09 -3.40
C ALA A 7 -3.07 1.46 -3.98
N ASN A 8 -3.83 2.28 -3.25
CA ASN A 8 -4.22 3.60 -3.72
C ASN A 8 -3.04 4.54 -3.97
N VAL A 9 -1.93 4.39 -3.24
CA VAL A 9 -0.70 5.16 -3.47
C VAL A 9 -0.03 4.74 -4.78
N TRP A 10 0.05 3.44 -5.03
CA TRP A 10 0.63 2.90 -6.25
C TRP A 10 -0.21 3.25 -7.48
N VAL A 11 -1.52 3.05 -7.38
CA VAL A 11 -2.46 3.41 -8.46
C VAL A 11 -2.42 4.91 -8.74
N GLY A 12 -2.38 5.74 -7.70
CA GLY A 12 -2.25 7.19 -7.84
C GLY A 12 -0.98 7.58 -8.60
N ALA A 13 0.13 6.94 -8.34
CA ALA A 13 1.39 7.19 -9.06
C ALA A 13 1.32 6.84 -10.55
N LEU A 14 0.53 5.82 -10.90
CA LEU A 14 0.36 5.35 -12.28
C LEU A 14 -0.68 6.14 -13.07
N ASP A 15 -1.63 6.76 -12.41
CA ASP A 15 -2.70 7.53 -13.03
C ASP A 15 -2.35 9.02 -13.10
N ILE A 16 -1.74 9.42 -14.20
CA ILE A 16 -1.24 10.79 -14.38
C ILE A 16 -2.34 11.87 -14.36
N ASP A 17 -3.59 11.49 -14.57
CA ASP A 17 -4.73 12.40 -14.54
C ASP A 17 -5.30 12.57 -13.13
N ASP A 18 -4.88 11.75 -12.18
CA ASP A 18 -5.29 11.86 -10.78
C ASP A 18 -4.56 13.04 -10.11
N PRO A 19 -5.29 13.92 -9.38
CA PRO A 19 -4.67 15.03 -8.65
C PRO A 19 -3.56 14.62 -7.67
N ILE A 20 -3.60 13.40 -7.15
CA ILE A 20 -2.56 12.88 -6.22
C ILE A 20 -1.34 12.28 -6.92
N SER A 21 -1.34 12.20 -8.25
CA SER A 21 -0.31 11.47 -9.01
C SER A 21 1.10 11.99 -8.73
N GLU A 22 1.30 13.30 -8.76
CA GLU A 22 2.61 13.90 -8.51
C GLU A 22 3.12 13.58 -7.10
N THR A 23 2.27 13.71 -6.10
CA THR A 23 2.61 13.40 -4.71
C THR A 23 2.95 11.92 -4.53
N CYS A 24 2.16 11.02 -5.12
CA CYS A 24 2.44 9.59 -5.06
C CYS A 24 3.79 9.24 -5.71
N ARG A 25 4.08 9.81 -6.87
CA ARG A 25 5.38 9.62 -7.54
C ARG A 25 6.53 10.14 -6.70
N THR A 26 6.40 11.34 -6.15
CA THR A 26 7.41 11.94 -5.27
C THR A 26 7.65 11.05 -4.06
N CYS A 27 6.58 10.50 -3.48
CA CYS A 27 6.65 9.57 -2.35
C CYS A 27 7.46 8.31 -2.71
N LEU A 28 7.16 7.69 -3.85
CA LEU A 28 7.89 6.50 -4.31
C LEU A 28 9.37 6.79 -4.59
N LEU A 29 9.66 7.91 -5.25
CA LEU A 29 11.04 8.33 -5.53
C LEU A 29 11.80 8.59 -4.22
N LYS A 30 11.17 9.26 -3.27
CA LYS A 30 11.78 9.54 -1.97
C LYS A 30 12.05 8.27 -1.17
N ALA A 31 11.13 7.32 -1.22
CA ALA A 31 11.32 6.01 -0.59
C ALA A 31 12.53 5.28 -1.21
N ALA A 32 12.66 5.31 -2.54
CA ALA A 32 13.79 4.71 -3.24
C ALA A 32 15.11 5.42 -2.91
N GLU A 33 15.14 6.77 -2.93
CA GLU A 33 16.33 7.55 -2.54
C GLU A 33 16.83 7.20 -1.14
N LYS A 34 15.90 6.99 -0.22
CA LYS A 34 16.22 6.64 1.17
C LYS A 34 16.47 5.15 1.37
N SER A 35 16.47 4.36 0.31
CA SER A 35 16.60 2.90 0.38
C SER A 35 15.60 2.27 1.37
N ALA A 36 14.38 2.77 1.39
CA ALA A 36 13.33 2.26 2.25
C ALA A 36 13.00 0.80 1.89
N ARG A 37 12.75 0.00 2.91
CA ARG A 37 12.21 -1.35 2.73
C ARG A 37 10.69 -1.25 2.66
N LEU A 38 10.14 -1.74 1.55
CA LEU A 38 8.70 -1.72 1.29
C LEU A 38 8.10 -3.09 1.61
N TYR A 39 7.54 -3.23 2.79
CA TYR A 39 6.86 -4.46 3.19
C TYR A 39 5.48 -4.47 2.53
N SER A 40 5.32 -5.31 1.54
CA SER A 40 4.16 -5.29 0.64
C SER A 40 3.47 -6.65 0.62
N PRO A 41 2.16 -6.72 0.88
CA PRO A 41 1.44 -7.98 0.72
C PRO A 41 1.39 -8.38 -0.76
N LEU A 42 1.45 -9.67 -1.04
CA LEU A 42 1.29 -10.17 -2.42
C LEU A 42 -0.03 -9.74 -3.05
N LEU A 43 -1.03 -9.47 -2.23
CA LEU A 43 -2.31 -8.90 -2.65
C LEU A 43 -2.15 -7.59 -3.42
N LEU A 44 -1.10 -6.81 -3.16
CA LEU A 44 -0.89 -5.51 -3.78
C LEU A 44 -0.89 -5.59 -5.31
N SER A 45 -0.13 -6.50 -5.89
CA SER A 45 -0.07 -6.61 -7.36
C SER A 45 -1.41 -7.01 -7.96
N VAL A 46 -2.19 -7.82 -7.26
CA VAL A 46 -3.54 -8.22 -7.67
C VAL A 46 -4.49 -7.02 -7.66
N GLU A 47 -4.46 -6.22 -6.60
CA GLU A 47 -5.28 -5.02 -6.49
C GLU A 47 -4.94 -3.97 -7.54
N VAL A 48 -3.65 -3.76 -7.81
CA VAL A 48 -3.21 -2.83 -8.87
C VAL A 48 -3.68 -3.31 -10.24
N ALA A 49 -3.50 -4.60 -10.57
CA ALA A 49 -3.99 -5.18 -11.82
C ALA A 49 -5.50 -4.99 -11.98
N ALA A 50 -6.25 -5.27 -10.91
CA ALA A 50 -7.70 -5.15 -10.91
C ALA A 50 -8.15 -3.70 -11.12
N THR A 51 -7.57 -2.75 -10.39
CA THR A 51 -7.96 -1.34 -10.46
C THR A 51 -7.64 -0.74 -11.82
N ILE A 52 -6.45 -0.93 -12.34
CA ILE A 52 -6.04 -0.40 -13.63
C ILE A 52 -6.79 -1.12 -14.77
N GLY A 53 -6.95 -2.43 -14.69
CA GLY A 53 -7.71 -3.19 -15.68
C GLY A 53 -9.16 -2.72 -15.80
N ARG A 54 -9.83 -2.49 -14.67
CA ARG A 54 -11.21 -1.98 -14.65
C ARG A 54 -11.30 -0.55 -15.15
N LYS A 55 -10.36 0.30 -14.75
CA LYS A 55 -10.34 1.72 -15.12
C LYS A 55 -10.09 1.92 -16.62
N THR A 56 -9.16 1.18 -17.18
CA THR A 56 -8.77 1.28 -18.60
C THR A 56 -9.60 0.37 -19.50
N ARG A 57 -10.30 -0.62 -18.95
CA ARG A 57 -10.96 -1.69 -19.69
C ARG A 57 -10.00 -2.46 -20.59
N ASP A 58 -8.74 -2.55 -20.15
CA ASP A 58 -7.67 -3.17 -20.91
C ASP A 58 -6.84 -4.06 -19.97
N ALA A 59 -6.93 -5.36 -20.21
CA ALA A 59 -6.20 -6.36 -19.41
C ALA A 59 -4.70 -6.16 -19.48
N ARG A 60 -4.17 -5.77 -20.65
CA ARG A 60 -2.73 -5.52 -20.84
C ARG A 60 -2.24 -4.39 -19.95
N GLN A 61 -2.99 -3.31 -19.86
CA GLN A 61 -2.67 -2.17 -18.99
C GLN A 61 -2.60 -2.61 -17.51
N GLY A 62 -3.58 -3.38 -17.07
CA GLY A 62 -3.61 -3.90 -15.70
C GLY A 62 -2.41 -4.79 -15.39
N LEU A 63 -2.05 -5.69 -16.30
CA LEU A 63 -0.92 -6.61 -16.13
C LEU A 63 0.43 -5.86 -16.16
N LEU A 64 0.60 -4.87 -17.03
CA LEU A 64 1.79 -4.03 -17.07
C LEU A 64 1.95 -3.23 -15.77
N ALA A 65 0.85 -2.67 -15.26
CA ALA A 65 0.85 -1.94 -14.00
C ALA A 65 1.28 -2.83 -12.82
N ALA A 66 0.74 -4.04 -12.72
CA ALA A 66 1.12 -5.01 -11.70
C ALA A 66 2.61 -5.39 -11.81
N GLN A 67 3.11 -5.59 -13.02
CA GLN A 67 4.51 -5.90 -13.24
C GLN A 67 5.42 -4.75 -12.82
N TRP A 68 5.06 -3.52 -13.15
CA TRP A 68 5.80 -2.32 -12.75
C TRP A 68 5.91 -2.22 -11.22
N VAL A 69 4.80 -2.47 -10.52
CA VAL A 69 4.81 -2.48 -9.06
C VAL A 69 5.73 -3.57 -8.52
N ARG A 70 5.64 -4.80 -9.07
CA ARG A 70 6.50 -5.91 -8.61
C ARG A 70 7.99 -5.65 -8.84
N ASP A 71 8.34 -4.96 -9.92
CA ASP A 71 9.72 -4.66 -10.27
C ASP A 71 10.29 -3.44 -9.56
N PHE A 72 9.44 -2.68 -8.86
CA PHE A 72 9.90 -1.51 -8.13
C PHE A 72 10.87 -1.92 -7.01
N THR A 73 11.90 -1.10 -6.79
CA THR A 73 12.96 -1.40 -5.83
C THR A 73 12.48 -1.37 -4.37
N GLY A 74 13.13 -2.16 -3.54
CA GLY A 74 12.94 -2.10 -2.08
C GLY A 74 11.85 -3.02 -1.52
N HIS A 75 11.10 -3.74 -2.35
CA HIS A 75 10.08 -4.66 -1.86
C HIS A 75 10.63 -5.80 -1.01
N VAL A 76 9.95 -6.03 0.09
CA VAL A 76 10.00 -7.25 0.89
C VAL A 76 8.60 -7.85 0.83
N TRP A 77 8.38 -8.76 -0.10
CA TRP A 77 7.05 -9.34 -0.34
C TRP A 77 6.61 -10.23 0.79
N GLN A 78 5.38 -10.03 1.25
CA GLN A 78 4.77 -10.78 2.34
C GLN A 78 3.62 -11.64 1.83
N SER A 79 3.73 -12.94 2.03
CA SER A 79 2.61 -13.84 1.76
C SER A 79 1.53 -13.69 2.84
N LEU A 80 0.30 -14.03 2.50
CA LEU A 80 -0.78 -14.18 3.48
C LEU A 80 -0.59 -15.51 4.22
N SER A 81 0.42 -15.55 5.09
CA SER A 81 0.68 -16.71 5.94
C SER A 81 -0.43 -16.87 6.99
N GLU A 82 -0.45 -18.01 7.65
CA GLU A 82 -1.39 -18.23 8.75
C GLU A 82 -1.24 -17.16 9.86
N GLU A 83 0.00 -16.83 10.22
CA GLU A 83 0.26 -15.76 11.20
C GLU A 83 -0.29 -14.41 10.73
N CYS A 84 0.00 -14.02 9.50
CA CYS A 84 -0.49 -12.76 8.94
C CYS A 84 -2.03 -12.75 8.87
N ALA A 85 -2.64 -13.86 8.45
CA ALA A 85 -4.09 -13.98 8.38
C ALA A 85 -4.74 -13.83 9.74
N GLN A 86 -4.19 -14.46 10.78
CA GLN A 86 -4.73 -14.34 12.14
C GLN A 86 -4.64 -12.92 12.69
N VAL A 87 -3.54 -12.21 12.44
CA VAL A 87 -3.40 -10.80 12.81
C VAL A 87 -4.41 -9.94 12.05
N ALA A 88 -4.55 -10.17 10.74
CA ALA A 88 -5.52 -9.45 9.90
C ALA A 88 -6.97 -9.70 10.36
N GLU A 89 -7.33 -10.96 10.65
CA GLU A 89 -8.65 -11.32 11.19
C GLU A 89 -8.96 -10.53 12.47
N ARG A 90 -8.02 -10.49 13.40
CA ARG A 90 -8.18 -9.77 14.66
C ARG A 90 -8.39 -8.28 14.43
N PHE A 91 -7.60 -7.65 13.56
CA PHE A 91 -7.72 -6.23 13.27
C PHE A 91 -9.01 -5.91 12.50
N ALA A 92 -9.39 -6.77 11.55
CA ALA A 92 -10.64 -6.61 10.81
C ALA A 92 -11.84 -6.62 11.76
N ALA A 93 -11.91 -7.60 12.65
CA ALA A 93 -13.01 -7.76 13.59
C ALA A 93 -13.02 -6.68 14.67
N THR A 94 -11.86 -6.31 15.21
CA THR A 94 -11.74 -5.37 16.33
C THR A 94 -11.87 -3.91 15.89
N HIS A 95 -11.32 -3.55 14.72
CA HIS A 95 -11.27 -2.19 14.22
C HIS A 95 -12.17 -1.94 13.01
N PHE A 96 -13.01 -2.93 12.66
CA PHE A 96 -14.01 -2.83 11.60
C PHE A 96 -13.40 -2.48 10.23
N LEU A 97 -12.22 -3.03 9.94
CA LEU A 97 -11.55 -2.88 8.66
C LEU A 97 -12.10 -3.87 7.64
N ARG A 98 -12.15 -3.46 6.37
CA ARG A 98 -12.38 -4.41 5.27
C ARG A 98 -11.24 -5.40 5.18
N GLY A 99 -11.51 -6.61 4.66
CA GLY A 99 -10.52 -7.70 4.64
C GLY A 99 -9.20 -7.33 3.99
N ALA A 100 -9.25 -6.72 2.80
CA ALA A 100 -8.03 -6.28 2.11
C ALA A 100 -7.25 -5.23 2.92
N ASP A 101 -7.94 -4.24 3.49
CA ASP A 101 -7.32 -3.20 4.31
C ASP A 101 -6.65 -3.80 5.55
N ALA A 102 -7.31 -4.77 6.17
CA ALA A 102 -6.77 -5.48 7.34
C ALA A 102 -5.47 -6.23 7.02
N VAL A 103 -5.32 -6.75 5.79
CA VAL A 103 -4.08 -7.40 5.35
C VAL A 103 -2.92 -6.39 5.29
N TYR A 104 -3.14 -5.21 4.72
CA TYR A 104 -2.11 -4.15 4.72
C TYR A 104 -1.74 -3.72 6.14
N VAL A 105 -2.72 -3.54 7.00
CA VAL A 105 -2.50 -3.17 8.40
C VAL A 105 -1.72 -4.26 9.13
N ALA A 106 -2.05 -5.54 8.91
CA ALA A 106 -1.34 -6.67 9.50
C ALA A 106 0.13 -6.72 9.04
N VAL A 107 0.38 -6.52 7.74
CA VAL A 107 1.75 -6.49 7.19
C VAL A 107 2.55 -5.35 7.82
N ALA A 108 1.96 -4.15 7.89
CA ALA A 108 2.62 -3.00 8.52
C ALA A 108 2.92 -3.27 10.01
N HIS A 109 1.97 -3.85 10.73
CA HIS A 109 2.12 -4.17 12.15
C HIS A 109 3.25 -5.19 12.38
N LEU A 110 3.22 -6.30 11.67
CA LEU A 110 4.23 -7.37 11.82
C LEU A 110 5.63 -6.93 11.41
N SER A 111 5.72 -5.98 10.50
CA SER A 111 7.00 -5.45 10.00
C SER A 111 7.48 -4.22 10.77
N GLU A 112 6.65 -3.69 11.65
CA GLU A 112 6.89 -2.39 12.33
C GLU A 112 7.11 -1.27 11.31
N ALA A 113 6.32 -1.28 10.24
CA ALA A 113 6.38 -0.30 9.16
C ALA A 113 5.34 0.80 9.34
N VAL A 114 5.61 1.97 8.77
CA VAL A 114 4.61 3.03 8.63
C VAL A 114 3.72 2.70 7.44
N LEU A 115 2.41 2.71 7.64
CA LEU A 115 1.43 2.52 6.57
C LEU A 115 1.10 3.85 5.91
N LEU A 116 1.29 3.94 4.59
CA LEU A 116 0.90 5.11 3.81
C LEU A 116 -0.36 4.80 3.01
N THR A 117 -1.39 5.62 3.19
CA THR A 117 -2.68 5.45 2.52
C THR A 117 -3.42 6.76 2.40
N TYR A 118 -4.31 6.86 1.41
CA TYR A 118 -5.28 7.95 1.28
C TYR A 118 -6.65 7.59 1.84
N ASP A 119 -6.86 6.34 2.25
CA ASP A 119 -8.15 5.90 2.77
C ASP A 119 -8.37 6.46 4.19
N THR A 120 -9.30 7.43 4.31
CA THR A 120 -9.61 8.07 5.58
C THR A 120 -10.15 7.09 6.61
N GLU A 121 -10.88 6.08 6.18
CA GLU A 121 -11.41 5.03 7.06
C GLU A 121 -10.27 4.18 7.64
N VAL A 122 -9.27 3.82 6.83
CA VAL A 122 -8.08 3.11 7.30
C VAL A 122 -7.27 3.98 8.26
N ILE A 123 -7.05 5.26 7.91
CA ILE A 123 -6.33 6.20 8.79
C ILE A 123 -6.98 6.26 10.16
N GLU A 124 -8.31 6.44 10.20
CA GLU A 124 -9.06 6.55 11.45
C GLU A 124 -9.02 5.24 12.26
N ARG A 125 -9.30 4.11 11.61
CA ARG A 125 -9.49 2.82 12.29
C ARG A 125 -8.21 2.09 12.63
N ALA A 126 -7.16 2.22 11.82
CA ALA A 126 -5.90 1.50 12.00
C ALA A 126 -4.87 2.27 12.84
N SER A 127 -5.05 3.56 13.10
CA SER A 127 -4.09 4.39 13.83
C SER A 127 -3.81 3.92 15.27
N LYS A 128 -4.68 3.08 15.82
CA LYS A 128 -4.50 2.50 17.16
C LYS A 128 -3.50 1.35 17.19
N VAL A 129 -3.22 0.74 16.05
CA VAL A 129 -2.38 -0.48 15.99
C VAL A 129 -1.14 -0.31 15.14
N VAL A 130 -1.12 0.65 14.21
CA VAL A 130 0.05 0.99 13.39
C VAL A 130 0.14 2.50 13.22
N ARG A 131 1.33 2.98 12.89
CA ARG A 131 1.46 4.37 12.47
C ARG A 131 0.97 4.50 11.04
N VAL A 132 -0.09 5.30 10.84
CA VAL A 132 -0.70 5.52 9.52
C VAL A 132 -0.53 6.99 9.15
N MET A 133 -0.16 7.25 7.90
CA MET A 133 0.03 8.61 7.38
C MET A 133 -0.45 8.69 5.94
N THR A 134 -0.80 9.90 5.50
CA THR A 134 -0.90 10.15 4.06
C THR A 134 0.50 10.33 3.46
N PRO A 135 0.66 10.12 2.14
CA PRO A 135 1.93 10.42 1.47
C PRO A 135 2.43 11.85 1.72
N GLU A 136 1.55 12.85 1.71
CA GLU A 136 1.91 14.24 2.00
C GLU A 136 2.49 14.41 3.40
N ALA A 137 1.81 13.84 4.39
CA ALA A 137 2.26 13.93 5.78
C ALA A 137 3.62 13.24 5.97
N TRP A 138 3.84 12.11 5.29
CA TRP A 138 5.12 11.42 5.34
C TRP A 138 6.22 12.25 4.68
N LEU A 139 5.96 12.84 3.51
CA LEU A 139 6.93 13.66 2.78
C LEU A 139 7.38 14.89 3.56
N THR A 140 6.51 15.49 4.36
CA THR A 140 6.88 16.66 5.18
C THR A 140 7.81 16.31 6.34
N GLY A 141 7.86 15.03 6.75
CA GLY A 141 8.69 14.55 7.85
C GLY A 141 10.04 13.94 7.44
N VAL A 142 10.34 13.89 6.16
CA VAL A 142 11.56 13.22 5.65
C VAL A 142 12.53 14.16 4.96
#